data_1dfa5302bdf3ec9defd3b9176a72c7ee
#
_entry.id   1dfa5302bdf3ec9defd3b9176a72c7ee
#
_cell.length_a   1.000
_cell.length_b   1.000
_cell.length_c   1.000
_cell.angle_alpha   90.00
_cell.angle_beta   90.00
_cell.angle_gamma   90.00
#
_symmetry.space_group_name_H-M   'P 1'
#
loop_
_entity.id
_entity.type
_entity.pdbx_description
1 polymer ?
#
loop_
_entity_poly.entity_id
_entity_poly.type
_entity_poly.pdbx_seq_one_letter_code
_entity_poly.pdbx_strand_id
1 'polypeptide(L)'
;MLDQVQIELLYRHGHYAAFVLGACLGSFLNVCIWRIPNNMSIITPGSHCPKCSHALSWHENIPILAWLLLRARCRWCKSRISVRYPLVEALVAILFVAVWQRAAEFGWPLPSLFVGWFLVCILVAVTLVDCDHRIIPNKFTYTGLVIALAAALIWPQTHALDRITAEFAQMVARCWDGIYGRRQIVVLDLVLGVILSGGVFWLFSAVGHVILGRDRQQLEPPATVVLTPDNLQIAAAEPTAWKDVLYTDADRVELIGKVVAADFKDPESDPTLAPGEDEVRIVADDMGINAGGVTVPMTAVGLVVVEARQIVLPRLAIGLGDVKLFAVLGAFFGPAGAVIVLVMSCSIGFVAGLGFGIVRLLRGRRWDGSICFGPYISVAALIYLLRRDEILSFVLWHWLRLG
;
A
#
# COMPACT_ATOMS: atom_id res chain seq x y z
N MET A 1 34.14 11.48 19.28
CA MET A 1 33.09 11.44 20.31
C MET A 1 32.60 12.86 20.48
N LEU A 2 31.28 13.08 20.30
CA LEU A 2 30.69 14.41 20.57
C LEU A 2 30.69 14.65 22.09
N ASP A 3 31.04 15.88 22.49
CA ASP A 3 30.98 16.31 23.88
C ASP A 3 29.50 16.40 24.34
N GLN A 4 29.23 16.26 25.65
CA GLN A 4 27.85 16.32 26.19
C GLN A 4 27.16 17.63 25.81
N VAL A 5 27.86 18.74 25.75
CA VAL A 5 27.35 20.04 25.32
C VAL A 5 26.92 20.01 23.83
N GLN A 6 27.70 19.34 22.99
CA GLN A 6 27.40 19.19 21.57
C GLN A 6 26.19 18.30 21.36
N ILE A 7 26.02 17.25 22.16
CA ILE A 7 24.87 16.37 22.15
C ILE A 7 23.62 17.13 22.58
N GLU A 8 23.69 17.92 23.64
CA GLU A 8 22.54 18.73 24.12
C GLU A 8 22.15 19.83 23.12
N LEU A 9 23.12 20.50 22.50
CA LEU A 9 22.88 21.45 21.41
C LEU A 9 22.22 20.79 20.19
N LEU A 10 22.69 19.58 19.83
CA LEU A 10 22.12 18.81 18.74
C LEU A 10 20.65 18.47 19.02
N TYR A 11 20.33 18.00 20.21
CA TYR A 11 18.94 17.69 20.59
C TYR A 11 18.06 18.95 20.64
N ARG A 12 18.60 20.06 21.11
CA ARG A 12 17.87 21.33 21.22
C ARG A 12 17.54 21.97 19.88
N HIS A 13 18.43 21.86 18.89
CA HIS A 13 18.28 22.52 17.58
C HIS A 13 18.03 21.57 16.40
N GLY A 14 18.18 20.26 16.59
CA GLY A 14 18.05 19.28 15.52
C GLY A 14 16.65 19.20 14.89
N HIS A 15 15.62 19.68 15.59
CA HIS A 15 14.27 19.74 15.02
C HIS A 15 14.18 20.68 13.81
N TYR A 16 14.99 21.74 13.71
CA TYR A 16 15.07 22.57 12.50
C TYR A 16 15.67 21.81 11.33
N ALA A 17 16.76 21.07 11.58
CA ALA A 17 17.38 20.21 10.57
C ALA A 17 16.42 19.10 10.12
N ALA A 18 15.70 18.47 11.06
CA ALA A 18 14.69 17.46 10.79
C ALA A 18 13.55 18.03 9.92
N PHE A 19 13.10 19.25 10.21
CA PHE A 19 12.07 19.92 9.39
C PHE A 19 12.53 20.14 7.94
N VAL A 20 13.72 20.72 7.77
CA VAL A 20 14.27 20.99 6.42
C VAL A 20 14.49 19.69 5.65
N LEU A 21 15.11 18.69 6.29
CA LEU A 21 15.33 17.38 5.67
C LEU A 21 14.00 16.72 5.29
N GLY A 22 13.02 16.75 6.19
CA GLY A 22 11.68 16.20 5.95
C GLY A 22 10.96 16.91 4.80
N ALA A 23 11.06 18.24 4.70
CA ALA A 23 10.50 18.99 3.59
C ALA A 23 11.15 18.62 2.24
N CYS A 24 12.48 18.49 2.20
CA CYS A 24 13.22 18.07 1.00
C CYS A 24 12.84 16.65 0.56
N LEU A 25 12.76 15.71 1.52
CA LEU A 25 12.32 14.34 1.21
C LEU A 25 10.84 14.31 0.83
N GLY A 26 9.98 15.13 1.44
CA GLY A 26 8.58 15.30 1.03
C GLY A 26 8.44 15.75 -0.43
N SER A 27 9.30 16.69 -0.87
CA SER A 27 9.34 17.11 -2.27
C SER A 27 9.74 15.96 -3.20
N PHE A 28 10.76 15.17 -2.82
CA PHE A 28 11.14 13.96 -3.56
C PHE A 28 10.03 12.90 -3.56
N LEU A 29 9.32 12.71 -2.45
CA LEU A 29 8.20 11.78 -2.37
C LEU A 29 7.07 12.15 -3.33
N ASN A 30 6.77 13.43 -3.55
CA ASN A 30 5.81 13.85 -4.58
C ASN A 30 6.18 13.30 -5.97
N VAL A 31 7.48 13.25 -6.32
CA VAL A 31 7.96 12.65 -7.56
C VAL A 31 7.75 11.13 -7.55
N CYS A 32 8.08 10.46 -6.43
CA CYS A 32 7.93 9.01 -6.29
C CYS A 32 6.45 8.58 -6.38
N ILE A 33 5.56 9.30 -5.70
CA ILE A 33 4.10 9.03 -5.66
C ILE A 33 3.51 9.09 -7.07
N TRP A 34 3.95 10.03 -7.89
CA TRP A 34 3.48 10.15 -9.27
C TRP A 34 4.15 9.15 -10.23
N ARG A 35 5.48 9.01 -10.15
CA ARG A 35 6.24 8.26 -11.16
C ARG A 35 6.24 6.75 -10.96
N ILE A 36 6.27 6.28 -9.70
CA ILE A 36 6.38 4.84 -9.43
C ILE A 36 5.16 4.05 -9.93
N PRO A 37 3.90 4.47 -9.66
CA PRO A 37 2.72 3.78 -10.18
C PRO A 37 2.66 3.79 -11.71
N ASN A 38 3.13 4.88 -12.33
CA ASN A 38 3.14 5.05 -13.78
C ASN A 38 4.37 4.42 -14.48
N ASN A 39 5.16 3.59 -13.77
CA ASN A 39 6.37 2.95 -14.27
C ASN A 39 7.41 3.90 -14.88
N MET A 40 7.41 5.16 -14.45
CA MET A 40 8.36 6.18 -14.91
C MET A 40 9.65 6.16 -14.09
N SER A 41 10.76 6.63 -14.68
CA SER A 41 12.02 6.81 -13.95
C SER A 41 11.89 7.93 -12.92
N ILE A 42 12.37 7.67 -11.68
CA ILE A 42 12.43 8.68 -10.62
C ILE A 42 13.62 9.65 -10.78
N ILE A 43 14.58 9.32 -11.65
CA ILE A 43 15.80 10.10 -11.85
C ILE A 43 15.65 11.04 -13.03
N THR A 44 15.16 10.55 -14.17
CA THR A 44 15.06 11.29 -15.43
C THR A 44 13.63 11.25 -15.98
N PRO A 45 13.14 12.35 -16.54
CA PRO A 45 13.72 13.71 -16.56
C PRO A 45 13.69 14.36 -15.17
N GLY A 46 14.46 15.44 -14.96
CA GLY A 46 14.40 16.24 -13.74
C GLY A 46 13.01 16.84 -13.48
N SER A 47 12.88 17.59 -12.39
CA SER A 47 11.62 18.28 -12.07
C SER A 47 11.28 19.32 -13.13
N HIS A 48 10.06 19.27 -13.66
CA HIS A 48 9.59 20.17 -14.71
C HIS A 48 8.10 20.48 -14.55
N CYS A 49 7.65 21.56 -15.17
CA CYS A 49 6.23 21.89 -15.20
C CYS A 49 5.48 20.91 -16.13
N PRO A 50 4.42 20.22 -15.66
CA PRO A 50 3.70 19.25 -16.50
C PRO A 50 2.92 19.88 -17.67
N LYS A 51 2.72 21.22 -17.65
CA LYS A 51 1.99 21.95 -18.70
C LYS A 51 2.86 22.55 -19.79
N CYS A 52 4.05 23.06 -19.46
CA CYS A 52 4.95 23.70 -20.42
C CYS A 52 6.30 23.01 -20.56
N SER A 53 6.48 21.89 -19.84
CA SER A 53 7.73 21.08 -19.86
C SER A 53 9.01 21.84 -19.50
N HIS A 54 8.88 23.11 -18.98
CA HIS A 54 10.03 23.88 -18.54
C HIS A 54 10.66 23.24 -17.31
N ALA A 55 11.98 23.01 -17.35
CA ALA A 55 12.74 22.45 -16.23
C ALA A 55 12.79 23.42 -15.05
N LEU A 56 12.51 22.95 -13.85
CA LEU A 56 12.54 23.77 -12.65
C LEU A 56 13.98 24.06 -12.24
N SER A 57 14.26 25.34 -11.98
CA SER A 57 15.52 25.75 -11.37
C SER A 57 15.56 25.36 -9.89
N TRP A 58 16.73 25.26 -9.28
CA TRP A 58 16.89 24.83 -7.89
C TRP A 58 16.04 25.68 -6.89
N HIS A 59 15.94 27.00 -7.10
CA HIS A 59 15.15 27.89 -6.27
C HIS A 59 13.63 27.76 -6.47
N GLU A 60 13.21 27.24 -7.63
CA GLU A 60 11.79 26.92 -7.91
C GLU A 60 11.38 25.55 -7.34
N ASN A 61 12.37 24.81 -6.81
CA ASN A 61 12.19 23.49 -6.21
C ASN A 61 12.45 23.48 -4.68
N ILE A 62 12.60 24.66 -4.06
CA ILE A 62 12.71 24.77 -2.60
C ILE A 62 11.36 24.39 -1.99
N PRO A 63 11.31 23.33 -1.14
CA PRO A 63 10.03 22.85 -0.62
C PRO A 63 9.25 23.94 0.12
N ILE A 64 7.93 23.92 -0.04
CA ILE A 64 6.98 24.83 0.57
C ILE A 64 7.18 26.30 0.12
N LEU A 65 8.41 26.80 0.24
CA LEU A 65 8.74 28.21 -0.05
C LEU A 65 8.54 28.56 -1.52
N ALA A 66 8.97 27.70 -2.45
CA ALA A 66 8.79 27.95 -3.87
C ALA A 66 7.31 28.11 -4.24
N TRP A 67 6.43 27.26 -3.70
CA TRP A 67 4.99 27.35 -3.94
C TRP A 67 4.40 28.68 -3.42
N LEU A 68 4.80 29.13 -2.23
CA LEU A 68 4.38 30.40 -1.63
C LEU A 68 4.88 31.60 -2.45
N LEU A 69 6.19 31.63 -2.78
CA LEU A 69 6.81 32.72 -3.54
C LEU A 69 6.26 32.83 -4.96
N LEU A 70 5.98 31.70 -5.61
CA LEU A 70 5.37 31.65 -6.94
C LEU A 70 3.85 31.86 -6.91
N ARG A 71 3.25 32.06 -5.73
CA ARG A 71 1.81 32.25 -5.53
C ARG A 71 0.99 31.14 -6.19
N ALA A 72 1.42 29.89 -5.98
CA ALA A 72 0.80 28.69 -6.53
C ALA A 72 0.71 28.66 -8.07
N ARG A 73 1.61 29.33 -8.79
CA ARG A 73 1.61 29.40 -10.26
C ARG A 73 3.00 29.14 -10.85
N CYS A 74 3.04 28.44 -11.96
CA CYS A 74 4.28 28.28 -12.72
C CYS A 74 4.83 29.65 -13.14
N ARG A 75 6.14 29.85 -12.99
CA ARG A 75 6.81 31.11 -13.37
C ARG A 75 6.64 31.43 -14.85
N TRP A 76 6.66 30.44 -15.70
CA TRP A 76 6.65 30.57 -17.16
C TRP A 76 5.24 30.60 -17.75
N CYS A 77 4.48 29.51 -17.65
CA CYS A 77 3.17 29.41 -18.27
C CYS A 77 2.00 29.87 -17.35
N LYS A 78 2.29 30.33 -16.14
CA LYS A 78 1.28 30.81 -15.14
C LYS A 78 0.20 29.78 -14.75
N SER A 79 0.32 28.52 -15.19
CA SER A 79 -0.59 27.47 -14.78
C SER A 79 -0.58 27.26 -13.25
N ARG A 80 -1.71 26.87 -12.68
CA ARG A 80 -1.83 26.65 -11.23
C ARG A 80 -1.04 25.40 -10.81
N ILE A 81 -0.31 25.50 -9.70
CA ILE A 81 0.38 24.39 -9.03
C ILE A 81 -0.52 23.92 -7.89
N SER A 82 -0.79 22.61 -7.84
CA SER A 82 -1.65 22.00 -6.82
C SER A 82 -1.11 22.27 -5.41
N VAL A 83 -2.02 22.57 -4.49
CA VAL A 83 -1.71 22.70 -3.04
C VAL A 83 -1.23 21.38 -2.42
N ARG A 84 -1.50 20.25 -3.07
CA ARG A 84 -1.05 18.93 -2.61
C ARG A 84 0.47 18.89 -2.43
N TYR A 85 1.24 19.52 -3.34
CA TYR A 85 2.71 19.50 -3.26
C TYR A 85 3.22 20.07 -1.92
N PRO A 86 2.95 21.31 -1.56
CA PRO A 86 3.42 21.83 -0.28
C PRO A 86 2.77 21.16 0.94
N LEU A 87 1.58 20.59 0.83
CA LEU A 87 0.95 19.85 1.92
C LEU A 87 1.71 18.54 2.22
N VAL A 88 2.13 17.79 1.21
CA VAL A 88 2.95 16.58 1.39
C VAL A 88 4.31 16.93 1.97
N GLU A 89 4.95 17.99 1.47
CA GLU A 89 6.22 18.49 1.98
C GLU A 89 6.13 18.89 3.46
N ALA A 90 5.09 19.63 3.83
CA ALA A 90 4.84 20.04 5.22
C ALA A 90 4.51 18.84 6.12
N LEU A 91 3.69 17.89 5.64
CA LEU A 91 3.35 16.68 6.39
C LEU A 91 4.60 15.86 6.73
N VAL A 92 5.46 15.61 5.74
CA VAL A 92 6.70 14.85 5.97
C VAL A 92 7.62 15.62 6.91
N ALA A 93 7.76 16.95 6.74
CA ALA A 93 8.56 17.78 7.63
C ALA A 93 8.08 17.72 9.08
N ILE A 94 6.77 17.81 9.32
CA ILE A 94 6.17 17.71 10.66
C ILE A 94 6.40 16.34 11.27
N LEU A 95 6.21 15.26 10.50
CA LEU A 95 6.45 13.90 10.97
C LEU A 95 7.92 13.66 11.29
N PHE A 96 8.85 14.22 10.52
CA PHE A 96 10.27 14.15 10.81
C PHE A 96 10.64 14.83 12.13
N VAL A 97 10.05 16.01 12.38
CA VAL A 97 10.19 16.69 13.67
C VAL A 97 9.59 15.86 14.81
N ALA A 98 8.42 15.26 14.62
CA ALA A 98 7.79 14.42 15.63
C ALA A 98 8.66 13.21 15.98
N VAL A 99 9.22 12.50 14.97
CA VAL A 99 10.15 11.38 15.19
C VAL A 99 11.43 11.86 15.89
N TRP A 100 11.96 13.03 15.49
CA TRP A 100 13.11 13.64 16.16
C TRP A 100 12.84 13.90 17.65
N GLN A 101 11.70 14.50 17.98
CA GLN A 101 11.32 14.81 19.36
C GLN A 101 11.23 13.52 20.20
N ARG A 102 10.62 12.47 19.65
CA ARG A 102 10.54 11.16 20.32
C ARG A 102 11.91 10.53 20.49
N ALA A 103 12.78 10.61 19.48
CA ALA A 103 14.14 10.11 19.56
C ALA A 103 14.95 10.87 20.65
N ALA A 104 14.76 12.18 20.75
CA ALA A 104 15.38 13.00 21.77
C ALA A 104 14.87 12.68 23.19
N GLU A 105 13.55 12.51 23.35
CA GLU A 105 12.89 12.19 24.63
C GLU A 105 13.32 10.83 25.18
N PHE A 106 13.40 9.81 24.31
CA PHE A 106 13.71 8.43 24.71
C PHE A 106 15.16 8.00 24.46
N GLY A 107 16.01 8.93 24.05
CA GLY A 107 17.44 8.64 23.82
C GLY A 107 17.67 7.62 22.72
N TRP A 108 16.92 7.67 21.61
CA TRP A 108 17.10 6.72 20.52
C TRP A 108 18.49 6.84 19.89
N PRO A 109 19.16 5.73 19.57
CA PRO A 109 20.39 5.80 18.81
C PRO A 109 20.14 6.39 17.42
N LEU A 110 21.11 7.13 16.89
CA LEU A 110 20.98 7.79 15.57
C LEU A 110 20.49 6.85 14.44
N PRO A 111 20.96 5.59 14.33
CA PRO A 111 20.41 4.69 13.32
C PRO A 111 18.90 4.46 13.44
N SER A 112 18.35 4.40 14.65
CA SER A 112 16.90 4.24 14.87
C SER A 112 16.11 5.45 14.39
N LEU A 113 16.67 6.65 14.55
CA LEU A 113 16.09 7.88 14.01
C LEU A 113 15.95 7.83 12.48
N PHE A 114 17.03 7.45 11.77
CA PHE A 114 17.02 7.33 10.30
C PHE A 114 16.06 6.24 9.82
N VAL A 115 16.01 5.12 10.52
CA VAL A 115 15.04 4.03 10.24
C VAL A 115 13.60 4.54 10.43
N GLY A 116 13.32 5.29 11.49
CA GLY A 116 12.02 5.91 11.74
C GLY A 116 11.62 6.91 10.63
N TRP A 117 12.53 7.78 10.22
CA TRP A 117 12.30 8.71 9.11
C TRP A 117 12.05 8.00 7.78
N PHE A 118 12.81 6.94 7.51
CA PHE A 118 12.59 6.13 6.31
C PHE A 118 11.20 5.46 6.32
N LEU A 119 10.78 4.92 7.47
CA LEU A 119 9.45 4.34 7.62
C LEU A 119 8.35 5.39 7.39
N VAL A 120 8.51 6.62 7.93
CA VAL A 120 7.61 7.75 7.64
C VAL A 120 7.47 7.99 6.13
N CYS A 121 8.59 8.02 5.40
CA CYS A 121 8.59 8.20 3.95
C CYS A 121 7.79 7.10 3.22
N ILE A 122 7.99 5.83 3.58
CA ILE A 122 7.23 4.72 3.00
C ILE A 122 5.73 4.86 3.30
N LEU A 123 5.37 5.11 4.57
CA LEU A 123 3.97 5.18 4.98
C LEU A 123 3.22 6.33 4.30
N VAL A 124 3.84 7.51 4.19
CA VAL A 124 3.25 8.65 3.47
C VAL A 124 3.12 8.34 1.98
N ALA A 125 4.15 7.78 1.35
CA ALA A 125 4.10 7.43 -0.07
C ALA A 125 3.02 6.39 -0.38
N VAL A 126 2.98 5.29 0.40
CA VAL A 126 1.97 4.24 0.25
C VAL A 126 0.56 4.78 0.44
N THR A 127 0.33 5.59 1.50
CA THR A 127 -0.96 6.23 1.75
C THR A 127 -1.46 7.02 0.54
N LEU A 128 -0.61 7.86 -0.03
CA LEU A 128 -1.00 8.75 -1.12
C LEU A 128 -1.16 8.00 -2.44
N VAL A 129 -0.35 6.97 -2.69
CA VAL A 129 -0.52 6.11 -3.86
C VAL A 129 -1.80 5.27 -3.76
N ASP A 130 -2.08 4.71 -2.57
CA ASP A 130 -3.30 3.93 -2.37
C ASP A 130 -4.57 4.79 -2.49
N CYS A 131 -4.54 6.02 -1.99
CA CYS A 131 -5.63 6.98 -2.19
C CYS A 131 -5.89 7.33 -3.67
N ASP A 132 -4.83 7.43 -4.48
CA ASP A 132 -4.93 7.84 -5.88
C ASP A 132 -5.24 6.68 -6.82
N HIS A 133 -4.58 5.54 -6.61
CA HIS A 133 -4.55 4.42 -7.55
C HIS A 133 -5.13 3.11 -6.99
N ARG A 134 -5.44 3.06 -5.69
CA ARG A 134 -5.89 1.85 -4.97
C ARG A 134 -4.93 0.66 -5.10
N ILE A 135 -3.65 0.94 -5.19
CA ILE A 135 -2.57 -0.05 -5.27
C ILE A 135 -1.44 0.29 -4.33
N ILE A 136 -0.74 -0.72 -3.84
CA ILE A 136 0.50 -0.55 -3.08
C ILE A 136 1.66 -1.09 -3.93
N PRO A 137 2.49 -0.22 -4.53
CA PRO A 137 3.58 -0.63 -5.41
C PRO A 137 4.62 -1.49 -4.69
N ASN A 138 5.01 -2.59 -5.31
CA ASN A 138 6.02 -3.51 -4.79
C ASN A 138 7.38 -2.83 -4.50
N LYS A 139 7.71 -1.75 -5.23
CA LYS A 139 8.94 -0.99 -5.02
C LYS A 139 9.03 -0.43 -3.61
N PHE A 140 7.93 0.05 -3.02
CA PHE A 140 7.93 0.54 -1.64
C PHE A 140 8.04 -0.59 -0.61
N THR A 141 7.28 -1.67 -0.79
CA THR A 141 7.26 -2.77 0.17
C THR A 141 8.57 -3.55 0.18
N TYR A 142 9.12 -3.89 -0.98
CA TYR A 142 10.41 -4.59 -1.04
C TYR A 142 11.57 -3.72 -0.54
N THR A 143 11.59 -2.43 -0.87
CA THR A 143 12.61 -1.51 -0.32
C THR A 143 12.49 -1.43 1.20
N GLY A 144 11.26 -1.39 1.73
CA GLY A 144 11.02 -1.43 3.18
C GLY A 144 11.57 -2.68 3.84
N LEU A 145 11.29 -3.88 3.29
CA LEU A 145 11.81 -5.14 3.82
C LEU A 145 13.34 -5.21 3.79
N VAL A 146 13.96 -4.79 2.69
CA VAL A 146 15.42 -4.79 2.54
C VAL A 146 16.07 -3.87 3.58
N ILE A 147 15.51 -2.68 3.78
CA ILE A 147 16.07 -1.72 4.76
C ILE A 147 15.83 -2.19 6.20
N ALA A 148 14.66 -2.78 6.51
CA ALA A 148 14.41 -3.36 7.82
C ALA A 148 15.42 -4.47 8.14
N LEU A 149 15.67 -5.38 7.18
CA LEU A 149 16.65 -6.47 7.33
C LEU A 149 18.08 -5.92 7.46
N ALA A 150 18.47 -4.97 6.62
CA ALA A 150 19.79 -4.34 6.70
C ALA A 150 20.00 -3.64 8.04
N ALA A 151 19.01 -2.89 8.52
CA ALA A 151 19.05 -2.24 9.83
C ALA A 151 19.17 -3.26 10.98
N ALA A 152 18.42 -4.35 10.94
CA ALA A 152 18.47 -5.41 11.94
C ALA A 152 19.86 -6.10 12.00
N LEU A 153 20.48 -6.30 10.84
CA LEU A 153 21.81 -6.93 10.75
C LEU A 153 22.95 -5.99 11.16
N ILE A 154 22.91 -4.74 10.69
CA ILE A 154 24.02 -3.78 10.89
C ILE A 154 23.90 -3.11 12.27
N TRP A 155 22.68 -2.69 12.64
CA TRP A 155 22.37 -1.98 13.88
C TRP A 155 21.26 -2.67 14.67
N PRO A 156 21.51 -3.82 15.34
CA PRO A 156 20.49 -4.55 16.09
C PRO A 156 19.74 -3.72 17.15
N GLN A 157 20.35 -2.62 17.61
CA GLN A 157 19.73 -1.68 18.54
C GLN A 157 18.60 -0.84 17.94
N THR A 158 18.48 -0.81 16.61
CA THR A 158 17.38 -0.09 15.93
C THR A 158 16.07 -0.83 16.03
N HIS A 159 16.16 -2.15 16.15
CA HIS A 159 14.99 -3.01 16.37
C HIS A 159 14.69 -2.95 17.87
N ALA A 160 13.71 -2.16 18.22
CA ALA A 160 13.29 -2.07 19.60
C ALA A 160 12.51 -3.35 19.93
N LEU A 161 13.17 -4.30 20.55
CA LEU A 161 12.50 -5.45 21.17
C LEU A 161 11.50 -4.90 22.19
N ASP A 162 10.22 -5.10 21.96
CA ASP A 162 9.19 -4.81 22.93
C ASP A 162 9.48 -5.64 24.20
N ARG A 163 9.08 -5.16 25.39
CA ARG A 163 9.27 -5.92 26.63
C ARG A 163 8.76 -7.35 26.49
N ILE A 164 7.62 -7.53 25.83
CA ILE A 164 7.02 -8.85 25.57
C ILE A 164 7.94 -9.71 24.69
N THR A 165 8.45 -9.18 23.58
CA THR A 165 9.39 -9.90 22.70
C THR A 165 10.76 -10.07 23.35
N ALA A 166 11.22 -9.11 24.18
CA ALA A 166 12.43 -9.24 24.94
C ALA A 166 12.34 -10.36 25.99
N GLU A 167 11.21 -10.47 26.71
CA GLU A 167 10.98 -11.56 27.67
C GLU A 167 10.85 -12.91 26.96
N PHE A 168 10.11 -12.97 25.85
CA PHE A 168 10.03 -14.16 25.02
C PHE A 168 11.38 -14.55 24.42
N ALA A 169 12.13 -13.59 23.89
CA ALA A 169 13.48 -13.80 23.37
C ALA A 169 14.47 -14.25 24.46
N GLN A 170 14.35 -13.70 25.70
CA GLN A 170 15.13 -14.17 26.85
C GLN A 170 14.71 -15.59 27.29
N MET A 171 13.43 -15.93 27.24
CA MET A 171 12.95 -17.28 27.50
C MET A 171 13.50 -18.26 26.47
N VAL A 172 13.43 -17.94 25.20
CA VAL A 172 14.01 -18.74 24.09
C VAL A 172 15.54 -18.85 24.26
N ALA A 173 16.24 -17.75 24.58
CA ALA A 173 17.68 -17.75 24.83
C ALA A 173 18.08 -18.61 26.03
N ARG A 174 17.28 -18.66 27.11
CA ARG A 174 17.49 -19.55 28.25
C ARG A 174 17.30 -21.01 27.90
N CYS A 175 16.33 -21.34 27.03
CA CYS A 175 16.09 -22.71 26.57
C CYS A 175 17.21 -23.23 25.66
N TRP A 176 18.02 -22.35 25.06
CA TRP A 176 19.06 -22.70 24.08
C TRP A 176 20.48 -22.34 24.57
N ASP A 177 20.73 -22.36 25.86
CA ASP A 177 22.05 -22.23 26.51
C ASP A 177 22.96 -21.10 25.98
N GLY A 178 22.40 -19.90 25.74
CA GLY A 178 23.19 -18.73 25.43
C GLY A 178 23.85 -18.72 24.02
N ILE A 179 23.44 -19.63 23.11
CA ILE A 179 24.00 -19.77 21.76
C ILE A 179 23.66 -18.57 20.86
N TYR A 180 22.61 -17.81 21.17
CA TYR A 180 22.16 -16.70 20.36
C TYR A 180 22.60 -15.34 20.89
N GLY A 181 23.41 -14.63 20.10
CA GLY A 181 23.71 -13.22 20.33
C GLY A 181 22.53 -12.30 19.97
N ARG A 182 22.58 -11.04 20.42
CA ARG A 182 21.53 -10.03 20.19
C ARG A 182 21.10 -9.92 18.72
N ARG A 183 22.01 -10.07 17.76
CA ARG A 183 21.72 -10.01 16.32
C ARG A 183 20.78 -11.13 15.87
N GLN A 184 21.02 -12.36 16.32
CA GLN A 184 20.19 -13.51 15.93
C GLN A 184 18.78 -13.38 16.49
N ILE A 185 18.64 -12.86 17.72
CA ILE A 185 17.33 -12.61 18.34
C ILE A 185 16.56 -11.54 17.55
N VAL A 186 17.21 -10.45 17.16
CA VAL A 186 16.58 -9.38 16.37
C VAL A 186 16.16 -9.87 14.98
N VAL A 187 17.00 -10.66 14.32
CA VAL A 187 16.64 -11.25 13.02
C VAL A 187 15.49 -12.24 13.15
N LEU A 188 15.46 -13.04 14.21
CA LEU A 188 14.35 -13.95 14.50
C LEU A 188 13.05 -13.17 14.73
N ASP A 189 13.09 -12.12 15.54
CA ASP A 189 11.93 -11.26 15.79
C ASP A 189 11.40 -10.60 14.51
N LEU A 190 12.30 -10.09 13.65
CA LEU A 190 11.96 -9.57 12.34
C LEU A 190 11.29 -10.65 11.46
N VAL A 191 11.88 -11.83 11.36
CA VAL A 191 11.36 -12.94 10.54
C VAL A 191 10.00 -13.38 11.06
N LEU A 192 9.85 -13.54 12.38
CA LEU A 192 8.56 -13.86 13.00
C LEU A 192 7.55 -12.73 12.77
N GLY A 193 7.97 -11.47 12.86
CA GLY A 193 7.15 -10.31 12.54
C GLY A 193 6.62 -10.35 11.11
N VAL A 194 7.47 -10.60 10.13
CA VAL A 194 7.08 -10.74 8.71
C VAL A 194 6.11 -11.91 8.50
N ILE A 195 6.45 -13.09 9.03
CA ILE A 195 5.65 -14.31 8.82
C ILE A 195 4.29 -14.19 9.52
N LEU A 196 4.25 -13.75 10.76
CA LEU A 196 3.00 -13.67 11.51
C LEU A 196 2.11 -12.55 10.98
N SER A 197 2.63 -11.35 10.76
CA SER A 197 1.82 -10.23 10.26
C SER A 197 1.37 -10.46 8.81
N GLY A 198 2.30 -10.78 7.91
CA GLY A 198 1.99 -11.07 6.52
C GLY A 198 1.14 -12.34 6.36
N GLY A 199 1.46 -13.41 7.11
CA GLY A 199 0.75 -14.68 7.07
C GLY A 199 -0.67 -14.60 7.61
N VAL A 200 -0.91 -13.91 8.73
CA VAL A 200 -2.26 -13.67 9.27
C VAL A 200 -3.10 -12.87 8.28
N PHE A 201 -2.54 -11.81 7.70
CA PHE A 201 -3.25 -11.02 6.70
C PHE A 201 -3.53 -11.80 5.41
N TRP A 202 -2.55 -12.59 4.97
CA TRP A 202 -2.76 -13.49 3.84
C TRP A 202 -3.86 -14.51 4.13
N LEU A 203 -3.90 -15.09 5.33
CA LEU A 203 -4.96 -16.01 5.74
C LEU A 203 -6.33 -15.32 5.75
N PHE A 204 -6.44 -14.10 6.29
CA PHE A 204 -7.68 -13.32 6.23
C PHE A 204 -8.09 -13.02 4.79
N SER A 205 -7.13 -12.69 3.91
CA SER A 205 -7.40 -12.49 2.48
C SER A 205 -7.91 -13.77 1.82
N ALA A 206 -7.26 -14.91 2.07
CA ALA A 206 -7.63 -16.20 1.50
C ALA A 206 -9.00 -16.69 2.01
N VAL A 207 -9.24 -16.63 3.33
CA VAL A 207 -10.53 -16.99 3.92
C VAL A 207 -11.63 -16.04 3.45
N GLY A 208 -11.35 -14.75 3.41
CA GLY A 208 -12.29 -13.75 2.90
C GLY A 208 -12.62 -13.95 1.42
N HIS A 209 -11.65 -14.37 0.61
CA HIS A 209 -11.87 -14.73 -0.79
C HIS A 209 -12.83 -15.94 -0.93
N VAL A 210 -12.66 -16.95 -0.09
CA VAL A 210 -13.56 -18.12 -0.07
C VAL A 210 -14.98 -17.74 0.38
N ILE A 211 -15.11 -16.87 1.40
CA ILE A 211 -16.41 -16.50 1.99
C ILE A 211 -17.15 -15.46 1.15
N LEU A 212 -16.47 -14.40 0.71
CA LEU A 212 -17.03 -13.29 -0.06
C LEU A 212 -17.10 -13.57 -1.56
N GLY A 213 -16.29 -14.46 -2.01
CA GLY A 213 -16.18 -15.22 -3.24
C GLY A 213 -16.28 -14.42 -4.55
N ARG A 214 -17.39 -13.79 -4.86
CA ARG A 214 -17.65 -13.26 -6.20
C ARG A 214 -18.46 -11.99 -6.13
N ASP A 215 -18.01 -10.96 -6.83
CA ASP A 215 -18.74 -9.70 -6.99
C ASP A 215 -19.61 -9.76 -8.25
N ARG A 216 -20.94 -9.74 -8.07
CA ARG A 216 -21.89 -9.73 -9.17
C ARG A 216 -22.31 -8.31 -9.45
N GLN A 217 -21.93 -7.81 -10.61
CA GLN A 217 -22.31 -6.47 -11.08
C GLN A 217 -23.32 -6.59 -12.21
N GLN A 218 -24.49 -5.97 -12.05
CA GLN A 218 -25.43 -5.76 -13.14
C GLN A 218 -25.03 -4.49 -13.88
N LEU A 219 -24.88 -4.61 -15.19
CA LEU A 219 -24.49 -3.52 -16.07
C LEU A 219 -25.76 -2.98 -16.76
N GLU A 220 -26.25 -1.85 -16.26
CA GLU A 220 -27.40 -1.15 -16.86
C GLU A 220 -27.00 0.28 -17.23
N PRO A 221 -26.91 0.63 -18.52
CA PRO A 221 -27.14 -0.21 -19.71
C PRO A 221 -26.08 -1.31 -19.89
N PRO A 222 -26.33 -2.35 -20.74
CA PRO A 222 -25.35 -3.36 -21.06
C PRO A 222 -24.01 -2.75 -21.50
N ALA A 223 -22.91 -3.30 -21.04
CA ALA A 223 -21.59 -2.76 -21.34
C ALA A 223 -20.81 -3.72 -22.24
N THR A 224 -20.04 -3.14 -23.14
CA THR A 224 -19.13 -3.90 -24.00
C THR A 224 -17.94 -4.42 -23.17
N VAL A 225 -17.76 -5.73 -23.15
CA VAL A 225 -16.63 -6.40 -22.53
C VAL A 225 -15.80 -7.05 -23.62
N VAL A 226 -14.51 -6.74 -23.62
CA VAL A 226 -13.55 -7.26 -24.61
C VAL A 226 -12.60 -8.21 -23.91
N LEU A 227 -12.55 -9.45 -24.40
CA LEU A 227 -11.65 -10.49 -23.93
C LEU A 227 -10.55 -10.69 -24.99
N THR A 228 -9.32 -10.64 -24.57
CA THR A 228 -8.13 -10.94 -25.38
C THR A 228 -7.26 -11.96 -24.65
N PRO A 229 -6.30 -12.61 -25.29
CA PRO A 229 -5.41 -13.56 -24.63
C PRO A 229 -4.70 -13.00 -23.39
N ASP A 230 -4.40 -11.70 -23.40
CA ASP A 230 -3.59 -11.06 -22.37
C ASP A 230 -4.40 -10.22 -21.39
N ASN A 231 -5.58 -9.74 -21.81
CA ASN A 231 -6.30 -8.69 -21.09
C ASN A 231 -7.83 -8.86 -21.13
N LEU A 232 -8.47 -8.37 -20.09
CA LEU A 232 -9.90 -8.11 -19.98
C LEU A 232 -10.14 -6.60 -20.01
N GLN A 233 -11.08 -6.12 -20.83
CA GLN A 233 -11.47 -4.72 -20.86
C GLN A 233 -12.98 -4.60 -20.69
N ILE A 234 -13.43 -3.74 -19.77
CA ILE A 234 -14.84 -3.50 -19.47
C ILE A 234 -15.19 -2.07 -19.90
N ALA A 235 -16.10 -1.92 -20.84
CA ALA A 235 -16.51 -0.64 -21.41
C ALA A 235 -15.32 0.20 -21.90
N ALA A 236 -15.25 1.47 -21.54
CA ALA A 236 -14.16 2.38 -21.87
C ALA A 236 -13.01 2.39 -20.87
N ALA A 237 -12.96 1.42 -19.93
CA ALA A 237 -11.88 1.31 -18.98
C ALA A 237 -10.58 0.85 -19.68
N GLU A 238 -9.44 1.09 -19.02
CA GLU A 238 -8.15 0.58 -19.51
C GLU A 238 -8.12 -0.95 -19.48
N PRO A 239 -7.49 -1.62 -20.46
CA PRO A 239 -7.32 -3.07 -20.47
C PRO A 239 -6.59 -3.55 -19.22
N THR A 240 -7.15 -4.53 -18.52
CA THR A 240 -6.58 -5.11 -17.30
C THR A 240 -6.05 -6.51 -17.61
N ALA A 241 -4.81 -6.79 -17.26
CA ALA A 241 -4.22 -8.10 -17.49
C ALA A 241 -4.91 -9.18 -16.64
N TRP A 242 -5.04 -10.41 -17.16
CA TRP A 242 -5.67 -11.52 -16.47
C TRP A 242 -5.09 -11.78 -15.08
N LYS A 243 -3.77 -11.69 -14.92
CA LYS A 243 -3.06 -11.83 -13.64
C LYS A 243 -3.45 -10.79 -12.58
N ASP A 244 -4.05 -9.66 -12.99
CA ASP A 244 -4.50 -8.61 -12.09
C ASP A 244 -6.00 -8.74 -11.76
N VAL A 245 -6.71 -9.63 -12.46
CA VAL A 245 -8.13 -9.98 -12.27
C VAL A 245 -8.28 -11.32 -11.55
N LEU A 246 -7.46 -12.30 -11.91
CA LEU A 246 -7.48 -13.66 -11.36
C LEU A 246 -6.38 -13.79 -10.30
N TYR A 247 -6.77 -14.14 -9.09
CA TYR A 247 -5.86 -14.20 -7.93
C TYR A 247 -5.42 -15.63 -7.60
N THR A 248 -6.20 -16.62 -8.03
CA THR A 248 -5.94 -18.05 -7.87
C THR A 248 -6.30 -18.80 -9.14
N ASP A 249 -5.74 -20.01 -9.33
CA ASP A 249 -6.03 -20.89 -10.47
C ASP A 249 -7.52 -21.34 -10.52
N ALA A 250 -8.28 -21.14 -9.43
CA ALA A 250 -9.69 -21.43 -9.34
C ALA A 250 -10.60 -20.24 -9.71
N ASP A 251 -10.00 -19.05 -9.87
CA ASP A 251 -10.75 -17.86 -10.19
C ASP A 251 -11.21 -17.85 -11.62
N ARG A 252 -12.41 -17.32 -11.84
CA ARG A 252 -13.05 -17.22 -13.15
C ARG A 252 -13.86 -15.95 -13.24
N VAL A 253 -13.85 -15.35 -14.42
CA VAL A 253 -14.73 -14.26 -14.79
C VAL A 253 -15.95 -14.88 -15.47
N GLU A 254 -17.15 -14.57 -14.98
CA GLU A 254 -18.39 -15.01 -15.61
C GLU A 254 -19.08 -13.80 -16.26
N LEU A 255 -19.48 -13.94 -17.50
CA LEU A 255 -20.22 -12.95 -18.26
C LEU A 255 -21.56 -13.53 -18.67
N ILE A 256 -22.62 -12.74 -18.58
CA ILE A 256 -23.93 -13.08 -19.15
C ILE A 256 -24.27 -11.95 -20.12
N GLY A 257 -24.36 -12.29 -21.39
CA GLY A 257 -24.59 -11.29 -22.44
C GLY A 257 -24.60 -11.89 -23.83
N LYS A 258 -24.61 -11.03 -24.83
CA LYS A 258 -24.62 -11.42 -26.26
C LYS A 258 -23.20 -11.29 -26.82
N VAL A 259 -22.77 -12.27 -27.58
CA VAL A 259 -21.52 -12.19 -28.33
C VAL A 259 -21.74 -11.32 -29.56
N VAL A 260 -21.03 -10.19 -29.61
CA VAL A 260 -21.12 -9.22 -30.72
C VAL A 260 -20.11 -9.55 -31.82
N ALA A 261 -18.89 -9.94 -31.41
CA ALA A 261 -17.83 -10.32 -32.32
C ALA A 261 -16.94 -11.36 -31.66
N ALA A 262 -16.49 -12.33 -32.42
CA ALA A 262 -15.48 -13.30 -31.97
C ALA A 262 -14.53 -13.57 -33.13
N ASP A 263 -13.24 -13.48 -32.83
CA ASP A 263 -12.14 -13.78 -33.75
C ASP A 263 -11.25 -14.85 -33.10
N PHE A 264 -11.12 -15.98 -33.77
CA PHE A 264 -10.32 -17.12 -33.33
C PHE A 264 -9.21 -17.37 -34.33
N LYS A 265 -8.03 -17.69 -33.84
CA LYS A 265 -6.86 -18.02 -34.68
C LYS A 265 -7.02 -19.35 -35.40
N ASP A 266 -7.92 -20.20 -34.91
CA ASP A 266 -8.18 -21.53 -35.49
C ASP A 266 -9.63 -21.56 -36.00
N PRO A 267 -9.86 -21.72 -37.33
CA PRO A 267 -11.20 -21.69 -37.93
C PRO A 267 -12.12 -22.87 -37.53
N GLU A 268 -11.57 -23.95 -36.97
CA GLU A 268 -12.34 -25.10 -36.48
C GLU A 268 -12.86 -24.95 -35.04
N SER A 269 -12.49 -23.85 -34.36
CA SER A 269 -12.95 -23.54 -33.01
C SER A 269 -14.39 -23.08 -33.04
N ASP A 270 -15.22 -23.77 -32.39
CA ASP A 270 -16.64 -23.88 -32.10
C ASP A 270 -17.60 -22.74 -32.48
N PRO A 271 -18.71 -23.09 -33.17
CA PRO A 271 -19.81 -22.18 -33.56
C PRO A 271 -20.62 -21.61 -32.39
N THR A 272 -20.47 -22.11 -31.15
CA THR A 272 -21.22 -21.61 -29.97
C THR A 272 -20.82 -20.23 -29.49
N LEU A 273 -19.63 -19.77 -29.87
CA LEU A 273 -19.17 -18.39 -29.65
C LEU A 273 -19.35 -17.49 -30.86
N ALA A 274 -20.08 -17.96 -31.88
CA ALA A 274 -20.41 -17.12 -33.03
C ALA A 274 -21.29 -15.94 -32.58
N PRO A 275 -21.14 -14.77 -33.21
CA PRO A 275 -22.05 -13.64 -32.98
C PRO A 275 -23.49 -14.06 -33.14
N GLY A 276 -24.33 -13.77 -32.12
CA GLY A 276 -25.72 -14.21 -32.09
C GLY A 276 -26.62 -13.28 -31.25
N GLU A 277 -27.92 -13.42 -31.41
CA GLU A 277 -28.91 -12.66 -30.67
C GLU A 277 -29.20 -13.22 -29.28
N ASP A 278 -28.84 -14.48 -29.02
CA ASP A 278 -29.10 -15.16 -27.77
C ASP A 278 -28.09 -14.77 -26.66
N GLU A 279 -28.59 -14.70 -25.43
CA GLU A 279 -27.75 -14.48 -24.27
C GLU A 279 -26.98 -15.76 -23.92
N VAL A 280 -25.67 -15.68 -23.87
CA VAL A 280 -24.76 -16.78 -23.53
C VAL A 280 -24.08 -16.51 -22.21
N ARG A 281 -23.91 -17.58 -21.40
CA ARG A 281 -23.05 -17.54 -20.24
C ARG A 281 -21.65 -17.93 -20.66
N ILE A 282 -20.73 -16.99 -20.51
CA ILE A 282 -19.32 -17.16 -20.83
C ILE A 282 -18.55 -17.20 -19.51
N VAL A 283 -17.70 -18.20 -19.34
CA VAL A 283 -16.78 -18.34 -18.21
C VAL A 283 -15.37 -18.28 -18.76
N ALA A 284 -14.61 -17.30 -18.34
CA ALA A 284 -13.25 -17.08 -18.81
C ALA A 284 -12.26 -17.14 -17.64
N ASP A 285 -11.13 -17.78 -17.89
CA ASP A 285 -9.97 -17.84 -17.02
C ASP A 285 -8.68 -17.60 -17.85
N ASP A 286 -7.51 -17.73 -17.24
CA ASP A 286 -6.22 -17.60 -17.93
C ASP A 286 -5.91 -18.76 -18.88
N MET A 287 -6.61 -19.88 -18.74
CA MET A 287 -6.46 -21.07 -19.59
C MET A 287 -7.36 -21.05 -20.81
N GLY A 288 -8.56 -20.42 -20.72
CA GLY A 288 -9.50 -20.40 -21.84
C GLY A 288 -10.84 -19.76 -21.56
N ILE A 289 -11.68 -19.81 -22.59
CA ILE A 289 -13.07 -19.33 -22.56
C ILE A 289 -13.99 -20.53 -22.71
N ASN A 290 -14.92 -20.71 -21.77
CA ASN A 290 -15.97 -21.72 -21.84
C ASN A 290 -17.31 -21.04 -22.12
N ALA A 291 -17.99 -21.47 -23.16
CA ALA A 291 -19.34 -21.05 -23.47
C ALA A 291 -20.16 -22.26 -23.96
N GLY A 292 -21.35 -22.47 -23.39
CA GLY A 292 -22.21 -23.57 -23.80
C GLY A 292 -21.66 -24.98 -23.56
N GLY A 293 -20.60 -25.13 -22.69
CA GLY A 293 -19.98 -26.40 -22.39
C GLY A 293 -18.71 -26.72 -23.23
N VAL A 294 -18.36 -25.86 -24.17
CA VAL A 294 -17.16 -25.98 -24.98
C VAL A 294 -16.10 -25.01 -24.47
N THR A 295 -14.87 -25.49 -24.33
CA THR A 295 -13.76 -24.69 -23.84
C THR A 295 -12.78 -24.42 -24.98
N VAL A 296 -12.59 -23.14 -25.30
CA VAL A 296 -11.61 -22.65 -26.27
C VAL A 296 -10.38 -22.19 -25.49
N PRO A 297 -9.20 -22.76 -25.74
CA PRO A 297 -7.99 -22.37 -25.04
C PRO A 297 -7.62 -20.91 -25.37
N MET A 298 -7.10 -20.17 -24.38
CA MET A 298 -6.80 -18.73 -24.54
C MET A 298 -5.80 -18.44 -25.67
N THR A 299 -4.94 -19.43 -25.99
CA THR A 299 -3.98 -19.33 -27.10
C THR A 299 -4.65 -19.30 -28.50
N ALA A 300 -5.84 -19.89 -28.62
CA ALA A 300 -6.62 -19.89 -29.86
C ALA A 300 -7.56 -18.66 -29.96
N VAL A 301 -7.78 -17.92 -28.87
CA VAL A 301 -8.58 -16.69 -28.86
C VAL A 301 -7.79 -15.56 -29.47
N GLY A 302 -8.38 -14.83 -30.42
CA GLY A 302 -7.86 -13.55 -30.93
C GLY A 302 -8.54 -12.40 -30.17
N LEU A 303 -9.85 -12.29 -30.36
CA LEU A 303 -10.67 -11.25 -29.73
C LEU A 303 -12.09 -11.78 -29.55
N VAL A 304 -12.68 -11.60 -28.35
CA VAL A 304 -14.11 -11.85 -28.11
C VAL A 304 -14.74 -10.60 -27.53
N VAL A 305 -15.76 -10.09 -28.16
CA VAL A 305 -16.52 -8.91 -27.74
C VAL A 305 -17.91 -9.34 -27.30
N VAL A 306 -18.23 -9.05 -26.06
CA VAL A 306 -19.50 -9.41 -25.43
C VAL A 306 -20.22 -8.15 -24.96
N GLU A 307 -21.48 -7.98 -25.34
CA GLU A 307 -22.38 -7.01 -24.74
C GLU A 307 -22.99 -7.63 -23.48
N ALA A 308 -22.33 -7.42 -22.36
CA ALA A 308 -22.67 -8.07 -21.10
C ALA A 308 -23.69 -7.26 -20.31
N ARG A 309 -24.71 -7.94 -19.79
CA ARG A 309 -25.68 -7.41 -18.80
C ARG A 309 -25.22 -7.68 -17.37
N GLN A 310 -24.49 -8.77 -17.19
CA GLN A 310 -23.96 -9.14 -15.89
C GLN A 310 -22.52 -9.59 -16.04
N ILE A 311 -21.69 -9.13 -15.12
CA ILE A 311 -20.33 -9.60 -14.93
C ILE A 311 -20.13 -10.06 -13.50
N VAL A 312 -19.47 -11.19 -13.33
CA VAL A 312 -19.06 -11.72 -12.03
C VAL A 312 -17.55 -11.77 -12.00
N LEU A 313 -16.98 -10.97 -11.14
CA LEU A 313 -15.53 -10.89 -10.98
C LEU A 313 -15.11 -11.54 -9.65
N PRO A 314 -13.96 -12.22 -9.59
CA PRO A 314 -13.38 -12.65 -8.32
C PRO A 314 -13.07 -11.43 -7.47
N ARG A 315 -13.29 -11.53 -6.16
CA ARG A 315 -13.08 -10.44 -5.21
C ARG A 315 -12.16 -10.89 -4.09
N LEU A 316 -11.09 -10.14 -3.89
CA LEU A 316 -10.29 -10.27 -2.68
C LEU A 316 -10.93 -9.48 -1.54
N ALA A 317 -11.01 -10.09 -0.34
CA ALA A 317 -11.45 -9.39 0.86
C ALA A 317 -10.43 -8.31 1.28
N ILE A 318 -9.15 -8.62 1.12
CA ILE A 318 -8.02 -7.73 1.45
C ILE A 318 -7.06 -7.78 0.27
N GLY A 319 -6.59 -6.61 -0.19
CA GLY A 319 -5.63 -6.51 -1.27
C GLY A 319 -4.28 -7.14 -0.92
N LEU A 320 -3.64 -7.82 -1.87
CA LEU A 320 -2.28 -8.36 -1.67
C LEU A 320 -1.25 -7.27 -1.34
N GLY A 321 -1.52 -6.02 -1.72
CA GLY A 321 -0.72 -4.87 -1.34
C GLY A 321 -0.71 -4.64 0.17
N ASP A 322 -1.88 -4.72 0.82
CA ASP A 322 -2.03 -4.58 2.27
C ASP A 322 -1.28 -5.70 3.01
N VAL A 323 -1.36 -6.94 2.52
CA VAL A 323 -0.61 -8.09 3.06
C VAL A 323 0.90 -7.79 3.08
N LYS A 324 1.43 -7.29 1.97
CA LYS A 324 2.85 -6.93 1.85
C LYS A 324 3.23 -5.76 2.77
N LEU A 325 2.34 -4.77 2.89
CA LEU A 325 2.56 -3.64 3.80
C LEU A 325 2.61 -4.11 5.25
N PHE A 326 1.72 -5.01 5.67
CA PHE A 326 1.76 -5.59 7.02
C PHE A 326 3.03 -6.43 7.26
N ALA A 327 3.51 -7.16 6.26
CA ALA A 327 4.79 -7.85 6.36
C ALA A 327 5.97 -6.87 6.60
N VAL A 328 5.96 -5.72 5.91
CA VAL A 328 6.93 -4.64 6.16
C VAL A 328 6.82 -4.11 7.58
N LEU A 329 5.60 -3.83 8.06
CA LEU A 329 5.40 -3.36 9.44
C LEU A 329 5.84 -4.39 10.49
N GLY A 330 5.59 -5.67 10.23
CA GLY A 330 6.12 -6.76 11.05
C GLY A 330 7.64 -6.79 11.09
N ALA A 331 8.30 -6.48 9.98
CA ALA A 331 9.75 -6.36 9.93
C ALA A 331 10.30 -5.18 10.75
N PHE A 332 9.58 -4.07 10.85
CA PHE A 332 10.01 -2.89 11.63
C PHE A 332 9.63 -2.95 13.11
N PHE A 333 8.44 -3.46 13.41
CA PHE A 333 7.83 -3.40 14.75
C PHE A 333 7.85 -4.74 15.50
N GLY A 334 8.25 -5.82 14.82
CA GLY A 334 8.13 -7.17 15.35
C GLY A 334 6.68 -7.67 15.40
N PRO A 335 6.45 -8.92 15.85
CA PRO A 335 5.13 -9.54 15.84
C PRO A 335 4.12 -8.83 16.74
N ALA A 336 4.51 -8.44 17.96
CA ALA A 336 3.62 -7.77 18.91
C ALA A 336 3.19 -6.39 18.40
N GLY A 337 4.14 -5.58 17.89
CA GLY A 337 3.85 -4.27 17.32
C GLY A 337 2.95 -4.38 16.09
N ALA A 338 3.16 -5.37 15.24
CA ALA A 338 2.32 -5.60 14.07
C ALA A 338 0.87 -5.94 14.44
N VAL A 339 0.64 -6.75 15.48
CA VAL A 339 -0.71 -7.06 16.00
C VAL A 339 -1.39 -5.80 16.54
N ILE A 340 -0.67 -4.97 17.29
CA ILE A 340 -1.22 -3.71 17.82
C ILE A 340 -1.61 -2.79 16.65
N VAL A 341 -0.74 -2.62 15.66
CA VAL A 341 -1.04 -1.81 14.46
C VAL A 341 -2.23 -2.37 13.70
N LEU A 342 -2.37 -3.70 13.61
CA LEU A 342 -3.54 -4.35 13.00
C LEU A 342 -4.83 -3.95 13.70
N VAL A 343 -4.90 -4.13 15.02
CA VAL A 343 -6.09 -3.79 15.81
C VAL A 343 -6.43 -2.30 15.68
N MET A 344 -5.42 -1.44 15.76
CA MET A 344 -5.60 0.01 15.58
C MET A 344 -6.09 0.36 14.18
N SER A 345 -5.50 -0.23 13.13
CA SER A 345 -5.90 0.05 11.74
C SER A 345 -7.34 -0.39 11.45
N CYS A 346 -7.74 -1.56 11.96
CA CYS A 346 -9.12 -2.04 11.88
C CYS A 346 -10.09 -1.11 12.62
N SER A 347 -9.72 -0.65 13.81
CA SER A 347 -10.54 0.26 14.62
C SER A 347 -10.71 1.62 13.92
N ILE A 348 -9.61 2.21 13.44
CA ILE A 348 -9.62 3.49 12.71
C ILE A 348 -10.43 3.35 11.41
N GLY A 349 -10.18 2.27 10.66
CA GLY A 349 -10.90 1.98 9.40
C GLY A 349 -12.39 1.78 9.61
N PHE A 350 -12.79 1.09 10.70
CA PHE A 350 -14.20 0.91 11.06
C PHE A 350 -14.88 2.23 11.37
N VAL A 351 -14.28 3.07 12.23
CA VAL A 351 -14.84 4.39 12.57
C VAL A 351 -14.95 5.30 11.35
N ALA A 352 -13.90 5.34 10.53
CA ALA A 352 -13.90 6.12 9.29
C ALA A 352 -14.94 5.60 8.29
N GLY A 353 -15.01 4.28 8.09
CA GLY A 353 -15.98 3.64 7.20
C GLY A 353 -17.42 3.90 7.63
N LEU A 354 -17.70 3.78 8.93
CA LEU A 354 -19.01 4.12 9.49
C LEU A 354 -19.36 5.59 9.22
N GLY A 355 -18.42 6.51 9.46
CA GLY A 355 -18.59 7.94 9.18
C GLY A 355 -18.88 8.22 7.71
N PHE A 356 -18.11 7.63 6.78
CA PHE A 356 -18.36 7.75 5.35
C PHE A 356 -19.70 7.16 4.93
N GLY A 357 -20.08 6.00 5.48
CA GLY A 357 -21.36 5.37 5.22
C GLY A 357 -22.53 6.26 5.64
N ILE A 358 -22.50 6.82 6.84
CA ILE A 358 -23.51 7.73 7.36
C ILE A 358 -23.63 8.99 6.46
N VAL A 359 -22.50 9.64 6.12
CA VAL A 359 -22.51 10.84 5.28
C VAL A 359 -23.08 10.55 3.89
N ARG A 360 -22.77 9.39 3.28
CA ARG A 360 -23.33 9.01 1.98
C ARG A 360 -24.82 8.71 2.08
N LEU A 361 -25.25 8.00 3.13
CA LEU A 361 -26.66 7.73 3.40
C LEU A 361 -27.46 9.04 3.52
N LEU A 362 -26.97 9.98 4.31
CA LEU A 362 -27.58 11.32 4.48
C LEU A 362 -27.66 12.11 3.17
N ARG A 363 -26.72 11.85 2.23
CA ARG A 363 -26.72 12.48 0.88
C ARG A 363 -27.51 11.70 -0.16
N GLY A 364 -28.21 10.61 0.21
CA GLY A 364 -28.99 9.77 -0.71
C GLY A 364 -28.16 9.03 -1.75
N ARG A 365 -26.84 8.86 -1.52
CA ARG A 365 -25.96 8.14 -2.44
C ARG A 365 -25.76 6.71 -1.97
N ARG A 366 -25.89 5.74 -2.90
CA ARG A 366 -25.52 4.34 -2.62
C ARG A 366 -24.01 4.24 -2.34
N TRP A 367 -23.64 3.42 -1.39
CA TRP A 367 -22.25 3.11 -1.06
C TRP A 367 -21.90 1.72 -1.59
N ASP A 368 -20.80 1.63 -2.33
CA ASP A 368 -20.27 0.38 -2.88
C ASP A 368 -19.49 -0.46 -1.84
N GLY A 369 -19.31 0.08 -0.62
CA GLY A 369 -18.62 -0.61 0.48
C GLY A 369 -17.09 -0.63 0.33
N SER A 370 -16.52 -0.14 -0.76
CA SER A 370 -15.08 -0.18 -0.97
C SER A 370 -14.36 0.97 -0.25
N ILE A 371 -13.38 0.62 0.58
CA ILE A 371 -12.53 1.58 1.31
C ILE A 371 -11.07 1.21 1.04
N CYS A 372 -10.25 2.21 0.69
CA CYS A 372 -8.80 2.03 0.63
C CYS A 372 -8.29 1.80 2.06
N PHE A 373 -7.65 0.65 2.32
CA PHE A 373 -7.25 0.28 3.68
C PHE A 373 -5.84 0.77 4.05
N GLY A 374 -4.95 0.95 3.05
CA GLY A 374 -3.58 1.43 3.23
C GLY A 374 -3.42 2.70 4.07
N PRO A 375 -4.26 3.75 3.90
CA PRO A 375 -4.23 4.94 4.73
C PRO A 375 -4.43 4.67 6.22
N TYR A 376 -5.35 3.77 6.59
CA TYR A 376 -5.64 3.43 7.99
C TYR A 376 -4.51 2.63 8.61
N ILE A 377 -3.91 1.72 7.84
CA ILE A 377 -2.69 1.00 8.23
C ILE A 377 -1.56 1.99 8.52
N SER A 378 -1.34 2.92 7.60
CA SER A 378 -0.26 3.89 7.71
C SER A 378 -0.45 4.84 8.89
N VAL A 379 -1.67 5.32 9.13
CA VAL A 379 -1.99 6.17 10.30
C VAL A 379 -1.77 5.39 11.60
N ALA A 380 -2.25 4.15 11.69
CA ALA A 380 -2.03 3.30 12.85
C ALA A 380 -0.54 3.06 13.11
N ALA A 381 0.23 2.77 12.05
CA ALA A 381 1.67 2.58 12.12
C ALA A 381 2.43 3.84 12.57
N LEU A 382 2.03 5.02 12.10
CA LEU A 382 2.58 6.30 12.53
C LEU A 382 2.26 6.59 14.00
N ILE A 383 1.02 6.34 14.44
CA ILE A 383 0.65 6.49 15.85
C ILE A 383 1.48 5.53 16.71
N TYR A 384 1.62 4.27 16.29
CA TYR A 384 2.44 3.30 17.01
C TYR A 384 3.91 3.72 17.05
N LEU A 385 4.50 4.18 15.94
CA LEU A 385 5.88 4.69 15.90
C LEU A 385 6.09 5.84 16.89
N LEU A 386 5.14 6.76 16.99
CA LEU A 386 5.25 7.96 17.81
C LEU A 386 4.83 7.77 19.27
N ARG A 387 3.97 6.80 19.59
CA ARG A 387 3.38 6.59 20.91
C ARG A 387 3.55 5.18 21.45
N ARG A 388 4.58 4.49 20.95
CA ARG A 388 4.80 3.07 21.25
C ARG A 388 4.86 2.79 22.74
N ASP A 389 5.66 3.56 23.49
CA ASP A 389 5.89 3.30 24.91
C ASP A 389 4.63 3.50 25.75
N GLU A 390 3.82 4.50 25.40
CA GLU A 390 2.53 4.75 26.06
C GLU A 390 1.51 3.65 25.70
N ILE A 391 1.46 3.21 24.45
CA ILE A 391 0.56 2.15 24.00
C ILE A 391 0.92 0.83 24.68
N LEU A 392 2.20 0.48 24.72
CA LEU A 392 2.65 -0.75 25.36
C LEU A 392 2.40 -0.74 26.86
N SER A 393 2.67 0.39 27.54
CA SER A 393 2.38 0.52 28.97
C SER A 393 0.89 0.38 29.27
N PHE A 394 0.02 0.95 28.42
CA PHE A 394 -1.43 0.80 28.54
C PHE A 394 -1.88 -0.65 28.33
N VAL A 395 -1.38 -1.32 27.29
CA VAL A 395 -1.73 -2.72 27.01
C VAL A 395 -1.28 -3.63 28.14
N LEU A 396 -0.02 -3.48 28.62
CA LEU A 396 0.51 -4.27 29.72
C LEU A 396 -0.25 -4.04 31.03
N TRP A 397 -0.61 -2.79 31.35
CA TRP A 397 -1.38 -2.46 32.57
C TRP A 397 -2.76 -3.11 32.57
N HIS A 398 -3.44 -3.15 31.42
CA HIS A 398 -4.74 -3.84 31.30
C HIS A 398 -4.59 -5.36 31.39
N TRP A 399 -3.54 -5.92 30.78
CA TRP A 399 -3.30 -7.36 30.78
C TRP A 399 -2.98 -7.89 32.18
N LEU A 400 -2.16 -7.16 32.94
CA LEU A 400 -1.82 -7.51 34.32
C LEU A 400 -2.99 -7.36 35.34
N ARG A 401 -4.07 -6.67 34.95
CA ARG A 401 -5.28 -6.56 35.78
C ARG A 401 -6.33 -7.62 35.46
N LEU A 402 -6.25 -8.29 34.35
CA LEU A 402 -7.18 -9.32 33.91
C LEU A 402 -6.69 -10.75 34.23
N GLY A 403 -5.44 -10.92 34.60
CA GLY A 403 -4.85 -12.16 35.11
C GLY A 403 -4.54 -12.08 36.61
#